data_c1c4f0445bbe562fb8393afe76f98ecf
#
_entry.id   c1c4f0445bbe562fb8393afe76f98ecf
#
_cell.length_a   1.000
_cell.length_b   1.000
_cell.length_c   1.000
_cell.angle_alpha   90.00
_cell.angle_beta   90.00
_cell.angle_gamma   90.00
#
_symmetry.space_group_name_H-M   'P 1'
#
loop_
_entity.id
_entity.type
_entity.pdbx_description
1 polymer ?
#
loop_
_entity_poly.entity_id
_entity_poly.type
_entity_poly.pdbx_seq_one_letter_code
_entity_poly.pdbx_strand_id
1 'polypeptide(L)'
;ILCEDTRISQILFKKYEIKSKLISNHKFNENKNLLKIMELLNKGLVVSLVSDAGTPSISDPGTILVNECIKNDINIIPIPGPSAVSTAVSISGFSEKFFFYGFFPDKKKTLLNDLRKLSKLNSTLVFFASPKKINKIIPDLKKNFSDRKIVFCREISKLYEEFIRKNIEDLELFDKEPKGEITVVISEKKYDKNVSEDLSESDK
;
A
#
# COMPACT_ATOMS: atom_id res chain seq x y z
N ILE A 1 -4.56 -13.08 -19.69
CA ILE A 1 -4.64 -12.23 -18.51
C ILE A 1 -3.72 -12.82 -17.45
N LEU A 2 -2.85 -11.99 -16.87
CA LEU A 2 -2.02 -12.31 -15.71
C LEU A 2 -2.80 -11.94 -14.45
N CYS A 3 -2.82 -12.82 -13.46
CA CYS A 3 -3.51 -12.61 -12.20
C CYS A 3 -2.74 -13.27 -11.06
N GLU A 4 -2.83 -12.72 -9.86
CA GLU A 4 -2.13 -13.23 -8.69
C GLU A 4 -2.69 -14.60 -8.27
N ASP A 5 -4.00 -14.66 -8.01
CA ASP A 5 -4.71 -15.93 -7.79
C ASP A 5 -5.79 -16.14 -8.86
N THR A 6 -5.59 -17.15 -9.70
CA THR A 6 -6.51 -17.49 -10.79
C THR A 6 -7.91 -17.85 -10.29
N ARG A 7 -8.05 -18.35 -9.05
CA ARG A 7 -9.33 -18.73 -8.46
C ARG A 7 -10.16 -17.50 -8.12
N ILE A 8 -9.52 -16.45 -7.57
CA ILE A 8 -10.16 -15.17 -7.22
C ILE A 8 -10.57 -14.45 -8.51
N SER A 9 -9.63 -14.26 -9.42
CA SER A 9 -9.86 -13.57 -10.70
C SER A 9 -10.94 -14.27 -11.55
N GLN A 10 -11.02 -15.61 -11.49
CA GLN A 10 -12.03 -16.37 -12.22
C GLN A 10 -13.47 -16.05 -11.79
N ILE A 11 -13.69 -15.69 -10.52
CA ILE A 11 -15.01 -15.27 -10.02
C ILE A 11 -15.45 -14.01 -10.76
N LEU A 12 -14.55 -13.02 -10.84
CA LEU A 12 -14.81 -11.75 -11.54
C LEU A 12 -15.06 -11.99 -13.03
N PHE A 13 -14.21 -12.78 -13.68
CA PHE A 13 -14.31 -13.04 -15.13
C PHE A 13 -15.57 -13.80 -15.50
N LYS A 14 -16.03 -14.74 -14.66
CA LYS A 14 -17.32 -15.39 -14.84
C LYS A 14 -18.48 -14.40 -14.76
N LYS A 15 -18.44 -13.47 -13.79
CA LYS A 15 -19.49 -12.47 -13.61
C LYS A 15 -19.64 -11.55 -14.83
N TYR A 16 -18.54 -11.24 -15.49
CA TYR A 16 -18.52 -10.36 -16.68
C TYR A 16 -18.39 -11.13 -17.99
N GLU A 17 -18.54 -12.45 -17.97
CA GLU A 17 -18.48 -13.34 -19.15
C GLU A 17 -17.17 -13.20 -19.95
N ILE A 18 -16.08 -12.81 -19.29
CA ILE A 18 -14.76 -12.65 -19.93
C ILE A 18 -14.14 -14.03 -20.14
N LYS A 19 -13.98 -14.40 -21.43
CA LYS A 19 -13.34 -15.63 -21.85
C LYS A 19 -11.90 -15.36 -22.23
N SER A 20 -10.95 -15.66 -21.36
CA SER A 20 -9.53 -15.48 -21.64
C SER A 20 -8.69 -16.52 -20.90
N LYS A 21 -7.50 -16.81 -21.44
CA LYS A 21 -6.54 -17.66 -20.76
C LYS A 21 -5.97 -16.93 -19.56
N LEU A 22 -6.07 -17.53 -18.37
CA LEU A 22 -5.47 -17.02 -17.14
C LEU A 22 -4.09 -17.61 -16.94
N ILE A 23 -3.14 -16.77 -16.55
CA ILE A 23 -1.78 -17.15 -16.19
C ILE A 23 -1.53 -16.62 -14.79
N SER A 24 -1.27 -17.52 -13.84
CA SER A 24 -0.88 -17.12 -12.48
C SER A 24 0.45 -16.38 -12.52
N ASN A 25 0.48 -15.16 -11.97
CA ASN A 25 1.67 -14.30 -11.88
C ASN A 25 1.71 -13.63 -10.52
N HIS A 26 2.40 -14.25 -9.58
CA HIS A 26 2.53 -13.81 -8.20
C HIS A 26 4.00 -13.65 -7.83
N LYS A 27 4.27 -13.05 -6.69
CA LYS A 27 5.62 -12.71 -6.20
C LYS A 27 6.65 -13.84 -6.30
N PHE A 28 6.23 -15.10 -6.21
CA PHE A 28 7.15 -16.25 -6.21
C PHE A 28 7.37 -16.85 -7.62
N ASN A 29 6.58 -16.47 -8.61
CA ASN A 29 6.69 -17.04 -9.97
C ASN A 29 6.85 -15.99 -11.07
N GLU A 30 6.73 -14.69 -10.79
CA GLU A 30 6.81 -13.63 -11.81
C GLU A 30 8.14 -13.65 -12.59
N ASN A 31 9.28 -13.89 -11.94
CA ASN A 31 10.57 -14.05 -12.63
C ASN A 31 10.58 -15.26 -13.59
N LYS A 32 10.01 -16.39 -13.16
CA LYS A 32 9.95 -17.60 -13.99
C LYS A 32 9.03 -17.41 -15.19
N ASN A 33 7.96 -16.65 -15.02
CA ASN A 33 6.98 -16.42 -16.09
C ASN A 33 7.43 -15.34 -17.09
N LEU A 34 8.41 -14.50 -16.73
CA LEU A 34 8.78 -13.31 -17.47
C LEU A 34 9.07 -13.61 -18.94
N LEU A 35 9.95 -14.58 -19.23
CA LEU A 35 10.31 -14.96 -20.61
C LEU A 35 9.09 -15.34 -21.44
N LYS A 36 8.21 -16.17 -20.90
CA LYS A 36 6.99 -16.60 -21.57
C LYS A 36 6.03 -15.44 -21.83
N ILE A 37 5.93 -14.49 -20.92
CA ILE A 37 5.08 -13.31 -21.07
C ILE A 37 5.66 -12.41 -22.17
N MET A 38 6.97 -12.19 -22.17
CA MET A 38 7.66 -11.41 -23.19
C MET A 38 7.51 -12.04 -24.60
N GLU A 39 7.56 -13.35 -24.71
CA GLU A 39 7.28 -14.04 -25.98
C GLU A 39 5.85 -13.76 -26.49
N LEU A 40 4.85 -13.71 -25.60
CA LEU A 40 3.48 -13.37 -25.99
C LEU A 40 3.38 -11.93 -26.49
N LEU A 41 4.00 -10.99 -25.79
CA LEU A 41 4.03 -9.58 -26.16
C LEU A 41 4.77 -9.36 -27.49
N ASN A 42 5.90 -10.01 -27.70
CA ASN A 42 6.67 -9.94 -28.97
C ASN A 42 5.92 -10.55 -30.18
N LYS A 43 4.95 -11.43 -29.92
CA LYS A 43 4.02 -11.94 -30.96
C LYS A 43 2.86 -10.97 -31.23
N GLY A 44 2.86 -9.78 -30.67
CA GLY A 44 1.81 -8.77 -30.83
C GLY A 44 0.54 -9.04 -30.02
N LEU A 45 0.58 -9.93 -29.03
CA LEU A 45 -0.57 -10.20 -28.18
C LEU A 45 -0.70 -9.15 -27.09
N VAL A 46 -1.93 -8.79 -26.75
CA VAL A 46 -2.23 -7.92 -25.61
C VAL A 46 -2.26 -8.76 -24.35
N VAL A 47 -1.50 -8.33 -23.33
CA VAL A 47 -1.44 -8.96 -22.01
C VAL A 47 -1.98 -7.99 -20.97
N SER A 48 -3.03 -8.39 -20.25
CA SER A 48 -3.57 -7.63 -19.12
C SER A 48 -3.01 -8.16 -17.83
N LEU A 49 -2.64 -7.29 -16.90
CA LEU A 49 -2.24 -7.62 -15.53
C LEU A 49 -3.31 -7.14 -14.56
N VAL A 50 -3.79 -8.03 -13.70
CA VAL A 50 -4.76 -7.72 -12.64
C VAL A 50 -4.25 -8.25 -11.31
N SER A 51 -4.51 -7.52 -10.23
CA SER A 51 -4.30 -7.97 -8.84
C SER A 51 -5.60 -8.44 -8.22
N ASP A 52 -5.51 -9.17 -7.11
CA ASP A 52 -6.68 -9.68 -6.39
C ASP A 52 -7.50 -8.53 -5.77
N ALA A 53 -6.82 -7.43 -5.39
CA ALA A 53 -7.44 -6.20 -4.91
C ALA A 53 -6.55 -4.99 -5.22
N GLY A 54 -7.16 -3.82 -5.48
CA GLY A 54 -6.42 -2.57 -5.69
C GLY A 54 -5.70 -2.48 -7.04
N THR A 55 -4.53 -1.83 -7.04
CA THR A 55 -3.76 -1.51 -8.24
C THR A 55 -2.55 -2.45 -8.38
N PRO A 56 -2.37 -3.13 -9.51
CA PRO A 56 -1.18 -3.95 -9.76
C PRO A 56 0.13 -3.18 -9.53
N SER A 57 1.18 -3.89 -9.13
CA SER A 57 2.52 -3.35 -8.83
C SER A 57 2.63 -2.47 -7.57
N ILE A 58 1.52 -2.16 -6.90
CA ILE A 58 1.52 -1.40 -5.63
C ILE A 58 1.42 -2.37 -4.45
N SER A 59 2.56 -2.85 -3.97
CA SER A 59 2.73 -3.97 -3.03
C SER A 59 2.30 -5.33 -3.58
N ASP A 60 1.99 -5.40 -4.85
CA ASP A 60 1.57 -6.56 -5.63
C ASP A 60 2.57 -6.89 -6.73
N PRO A 61 2.49 -8.08 -7.36
CA PRO A 61 3.31 -8.45 -8.50
C PRO A 61 3.09 -7.53 -9.70
N GLY A 62 4.15 -7.36 -10.53
CA GLY A 62 4.04 -6.62 -11.78
C GLY A 62 5.23 -5.71 -12.09
N THR A 63 5.91 -5.18 -11.09
CA THR A 63 7.05 -4.25 -11.28
C THR A 63 8.14 -4.86 -12.17
N ILE A 64 8.42 -6.15 -12.05
CA ILE A 64 9.42 -6.84 -12.87
C ILE A 64 9.01 -6.84 -14.34
N LEU A 65 7.75 -7.18 -14.61
CA LEU A 65 7.20 -7.18 -15.96
C LEU A 65 7.18 -5.77 -16.57
N VAL A 66 6.71 -4.78 -15.81
CA VAL A 66 6.70 -3.37 -16.24
C VAL A 66 8.10 -2.91 -16.63
N ASN A 67 9.10 -3.17 -15.78
CA ASN A 67 10.50 -2.82 -16.08
C ASN A 67 11.02 -3.52 -17.35
N GLU A 68 10.66 -4.77 -17.57
CA GLU A 68 11.10 -5.49 -18.77
C GLU A 68 10.39 -4.99 -20.04
N CYS A 69 9.11 -4.63 -19.94
CA CYS A 69 8.40 -3.97 -21.04
C CYS A 69 9.05 -2.63 -21.42
N ILE A 70 9.41 -1.82 -20.43
CA ILE A 70 10.11 -0.53 -20.66
C ILE A 70 11.43 -0.74 -21.40
N LYS A 71 12.25 -1.72 -20.99
CA LYS A 71 13.53 -2.02 -21.64
C LYS A 71 13.39 -2.47 -23.10
N ASN A 72 12.26 -3.04 -23.44
CA ASN A 72 11.99 -3.58 -24.79
C ASN A 72 11.04 -2.69 -25.60
N ASP A 73 10.82 -1.43 -25.20
CA ASP A 73 9.95 -0.46 -25.86
C ASP A 73 8.51 -0.97 -26.09
N ILE A 74 8.02 -1.86 -25.21
CA ILE A 74 6.66 -2.37 -25.24
C ILE A 74 5.74 -1.37 -24.57
N ASN A 75 4.69 -0.94 -25.26
CA ASN A 75 3.74 0.02 -24.73
C ASN A 75 2.97 -0.53 -23.52
N ILE A 76 2.88 0.30 -22.46
CA ILE A 76 2.20 0.01 -21.21
C ILE A 76 1.05 0.99 -21.05
N ILE A 77 -0.17 0.47 -20.93
CA ILE A 77 -1.39 1.27 -20.78
C ILE A 77 -1.89 1.13 -19.34
N PRO A 78 -1.80 2.17 -18.53
CA PRO A 78 -2.36 2.14 -17.16
C PRO A 78 -3.88 2.28 -17.23
N ILE A 79 -4.58 1.44 -16.47
CA ILE A 79 -6.03 1.56 -16.28
C ILE A 79 -6.27 2.05 -14.86
N PRO A 80 -6.69 3.31 -14.66
CA PRO A 80 -7.00 3.84 -13.34
C PRO A 80 -8.09 3.01 -12.65
N GLY A 81 -7.88 2.74 -11.36
CA GLY A 81 -8.79 1.91 -10.58
C GLY A 81 -8.69 2.21 -9.08
N PRO A 82 -9.30 1.37 -8.24
CA PRO A 82 -9.30 1.55 -6.80
C PRO A 82 -7.88 1.43 -6.22
N SER A 83 -7.60 2.25 -5.19
CA SER A 83 -6.36 2.20 -4.43
C SER A 83 -6.65 2.45 -2.96
N ALA A 84 -6.35 1.46 -2.12
CA ALA A 84 -6.50 1.59 -0.66
C ALA A 84 -5.60 2.71 -0.10
N VAL A 85 -4.45 2.97 -0.71
CA VAL A 85 -3.51 4.03 -0.30
C VAL A 85 -4.14 5.41 -0.44
N SER A 86 -4.57 5.77 -1.66
CA SER A 86 -5.16 7.09 -1.92
C SER A 86 -6.50 7.26 -1.19
N THR A 87 -7.32 6.21 -1.12
CA THR A 87 -8.59 6.23 -0.39
C THR A 87 -8.36 6.45 1.11
N ALA A 88 -7.40 5.75 1.73
CA ALA A 88 -7.10 5.94 3.15
C ALA A 88 -6.57 7.35 3.45
N VAL A 89 -5.73 7.92 2.59
CA VAL A 89 -5.25 9.30 2.73
C VAL A 89 -6.42 10.29 2.62
N SER A 90 -7.29 10.14 1.61
CA SER A 90 -8.40 11.08 1.38
C SER A 90 -9.37 11.18 2.55
N ILE A 91 -9.57 10.09 3.32
CA ILE A 91 -10.49 10.06 4.48
C ILE A 91 -9.78 10.26 5.83
N SER A 92 -8.47 10.36 5.84
CA SER A 92 -7.68 10.50 7.08
C SER A 92 -7.85 11.88 7.71
N GLY A 93 -8.05 12.92 6.91
CA GLY A 93 -8.01 14.32 7.32
C GLY A 93 -6.58 14.83 7.62
N PHE A 94 -5.56 14.13 7.11
CA PHE A 94 -4.14 14.48 7.24
C PHE A 94 -3.63 15.15 5.96
N SER A 95 -2.34 15.53 5.94
CA SER A 95 -1.71 16.15 4.77
C SER A 95 -1.77 15.25 3.53
N GLU A 96 -2.04 15.86 2.36
CA GLU A 96 -1.98 15.20 1.06
C GLU A 96 -0.55 14.81 0.64
N LYS A 97 0.46 15.40 1.28
CA LYS A 97 1.86 15.00 1.10
C LYS A 97 2.11 13.74 1.91
N PHE A 98 2.12 12.60 1.25
CA PHE A 98 2.27 11.33 1.92
C PHE A 98 3.42 10.47 1.36
N PHE A 99 3.94 9.62 2.20
CA PHE A 99 4.90 8.58 1.85
C PHE A 99 4.26 7.21 2.08
N PHE A 100 4.12 6.42 1.02
CA PHE A 100 3.66 5.04 1.12
C PHE A 100 4.85 4.10 1.27
N TYR A 101 4.89 3.37 2.37
CA TYR A 101 5.97 2.45 2.70
C TYR A 101 5.71 1.02 2.19
N GLY A 102 4.46 0.60 2.06
CA GLY A 102 4.06 -0.79 1.85
C GLY A 102 3.78 -1.51 3.16
N PHE A 103 4.03 -2.81 3.23
CA PHE A 103 3.82 -3.60 4.45
C PHE A 103 4.89 -3.33 5.51
N PHE A 104 4.48 -3.34 6.77
CA PHE A 104 5.44 -3.31 7.88
C PHE A 104 6.41 -4.49 7.80
N PRO A 105 7.72 -4.28 8.02
CA PRO A 105 8.72 -5.34 7.99
C PRO A 105 8.46 -6.43 9.01
N ASP A 106 8.68 -7.68 8.63
CA ASP A 106 8.53 -8.84 9.51
C ASP A 106 9.64 -8.93 10.55
N LYS A 107 10.87 -8.58 10.14
CA LYS A 107 12.04 -8.63 11.01
C LYS A 107 12.05 -7.44 11.95
N LYS A 108 11.99 -7.67 13.26
CA LYS A 108 11.96 -6.63 14.31
C LYS A 108 13.05 -5.58 14.16
N LYS A 109 14.30 -5.98 13.86
CA LYS A 109 15.42 -5.06 13.66
C LYS A 109 15.18 -4.10 12.50
N THR A 110 14.67 -4.61 11.38
CA THR A 110 14.33 -3.79 10.19
C THR A 110 13.18 -2.85 10.53
N LEU A 111 12.10 -3.36 11.14
CA LEU A 111 10.96 -2.55 11.57
C LEU A 111 11.41 -1.36 12.44
N LEU A 112 12.17 -1.60 13.50
CA LEU A 112 12.62 -0.54 14.42
C LEU A 112 13.51 0.49 13.73
N ASN A 113 14.42 0.04 12.85
CA ASN A 113 15.28 0.94 12.11
C ASN A 113 14.47 1.83 11.14
N ASP A 114 13.52 1.24 10.43
CA ASP A 114 12.72 1.95 9.44
C ASP A 114 11.72 2.91 10.10
N LEU A 115 11.04 2.50 11.19
CA LEU A 115 10.17 3.40 11.96
C LEU A 115 10.95 4.61 12.49
N ARG A 116 12.20 4.41 12.97
CA ARG A 116 13.07 5.52 13.43
C ARG A 116 13.41 6.49 12.29
N LYS A 117 13.67 5.99 11.07
CA LYS A 117 13.91 6.84 9.90
C LYS A 117 12.65 7.58 9.49
N LEU A 118 11.52 6.87 9.41
CA LEU A 118 10.24 7.41 9.00
C LEU A 118 9.69 8.44 9.99
N SER A 119 9.99 8.29 11.29
CA SER A 119 9.57 9.28 12.30
C SER A 119 10.19 10.66 12.10
N LYS A 120 11.29 10.76 11.35
CA LYS A 120 11.93 12.04 11.01
C LYS A 120 11.25 12.75 9.83
N LEU A 121 10.45 12.06 9.03
CA LEU A 121 9.77 12.65 7.88
C LEU A 121 8.60 13.51 8.35
N ASN A 122 8.52 14.74 7.83
CA ASN A 122 7.36 15.61 8.01
C ASN A 122 6.36 15.38 6.86
N SER A 123 5.71 14.24 6.89
CA SER A 123 4.77 13.78 5.86
C SER A 123 3.79 12.80 6.48
N THR A 124 2.60 12.71 5.92
CA THR A 124 1.69 11.60 6.19
C THR A 124 2.33 10.29 5.76
N LEU A 125 2.27 9.26 6.61
CA LEU A 125 2.84 7.94 6.33
C LEU A 125 1.73 6.93 6.15
N VAL A 126 1.84 6.10 5.12
CA VAL A 126 0.85 5.08 4.82
C VAL A 126 1.50 3.70 4.78
N PHE A 127 0.87 2.74 5.45
CA PHE A 127 1.34 1.35 5.53
C PHE A 127 0.20 0.38 5.28
N PHE A 128 0.53 -0.78 4.72
CA PHE A 128 -0.33 -1.94 4.84
C PHE A 128 0.06 -2.76 6.07
N ALA A 129 -0.93 -3.26 6.79
CA ALA A 129 -0.72 -4.01 8.00
C ALA A 129 -1.41 -5.38 7.97
N SER A 130 -0.68 -6.41 8.39
CA SER A 130 -1.30 -7.70 8.64
C SER A 130 -2.10 -7.66 9.95
N PRO A 131 -3.37 -8.06 9.95
CA PRO A 131 -4.17 -8.15 11.18
C PRO A 131 -3.47 -8.92 12.30
N LYS A 132 -2.85 -10.04 11.96
CA LYS A 132 -2.12 -10.92 12.91
C LYS A 132 -0.92 -10.25 13.59
N LYS A 133 -0.43 -9.15 13.02
CA LYS A 133 0.80 -8.48 13.50
C LYS A 133 0.52 -7.11 14.11
N ILE A 134 -0.67 -6.56 13.92
CA ILE A 134 -0.95 -5.16 14.32
C ILE A 134 -0.69 -4.91 15.80
N ASN A 135 -1.15 -5.79 16.70
CA ASN A 135 -0.92 -5.66 18.12
C ASN A 135 0.58 -5.70 18.51
N LYS A 136 1.41 -6.40 17.73
CA LYS A 136 2.87 -6.44 17.94
C LYS A 136 3.57 -5.15 17.52
N ILE A 137 2.94 -4.38 16.62
CA ILE A 137 3.49 -3.15 16.06
C ILE A 137 3.10 -1.92 16.88
N ILE A 138 1.92 -1.91 17.51
CA ILE A 138 1.41 -0.79 18.29
C ILE A 138 2.43 -0.22 19.31
N PRO A 139 3.13 -1.03 20.13
CA PRO A 139 4.14 -0.48 21.06
C PRO A 139 5.27 0.28 20.36
N ASP A 140 5.66 -0.19 19.15
CA ASP A 140 6.71 0.47 18.37
C ASP A 140 6.21 1.76 17.71
N LEU A 141 4.93 1.81 17.32
CA LEU A 141 4.30 3.04 16.83
C LEU A 141 4.25 4.09 17.96
N LYS A 142 3.82 3.72 19.16
CA LYS A 142 3.82 4.62 20.32
C LYS A 142 5.21 5.17 20.61
N LYS A 143 6.24 4.34 20.55
CA LYS A 143 7.62 4.75 20.80
C LYS A 143 8.17 5.75 19.79
N ASN A 144 7.77 5.65 18.51
CA ASN A 144 8.37 6.43 17.41
C ASN A 144 7.51 7.59 16.93
N PHE A 145 6.19 7.60 17.24
CA PHE A 145 5.22 8.55 16.67
C PHE A 145 4.19 9.03 17.71
N SER A 146 4.54 9.07 19.01
CA SER A 146 3.61 9.45 20.09
C SER A 146 2.95 10.81 19.89
N ASP A 147 3.63 11.74 19.23
CA ASP A 147 3.19 13.10 18.92
C ASP A 147 2.22 13.20 17.73
N ARG A 148 1.91 12.06 17.06
CA ARG A 148 1.10 12.03 15.84
C ARG A 148 -0.26 11.38 16.06
N LYS A 149 -1.14 11.60 15.08
CA LYS A 149 -2.43 10.91 14.97
C LYS A 149 -2.33 9.70 14.04
N ILE A 150 -3.27 8.78 14.17
CA ILE A 150 -3.34 7.57 13.35
C ILE A 150 -4.78 7.27 12.96
N VAL A 151 -4.95 6.72 11.77
CA VAL A 151 -6.21 6.11 11.32
C VAL A 151 -5.92 4.68 10.88
N PHE A 152 -6.65 3.74 11.44
CA PHE A 152 -6.73 2.38 10.91
C PHE A 152 -7.94 2.31 9.98
N CYS A 153 -7.70 2.05 8.70
CA CYS A 153 -8.73 1.86 7.69
C CYS A 153 -8.84 0.36 7.43
N ARG A 154 -9.89 -0.28 7.95
CA ARG A 154 -10.10 -1.72 7.84
C ARG A 154 -11.16 -2.01 6.80
N GLU A 155 -10.91 -3.02 5.94
CA GLU A 155 -11.88 -3.52 4.94
C GLU A 155 -12.50 -2.40 4.07
N ILE A 156 -11.68 -1.45 3.61
CA ILE A 156 -12.12 -0.32 2.77
C ILE A 156 -12.96 -0.83 1.60
N SER A 157 -14.12 -0.22 1.38
CA SER A 157 -15.11 -0.55 0.35
C SER A 157 -15.78 -1.93 0.47
N LYS A 158 -15.61 -2.62 1.60
CA LYS A 158 -16.20 -3.94 1.85
C LYS A 158 -17.30 -3.85 2.92
N LEU A 159 -18.02 -4.97 3.13
CA LEU A 159 -19.16 -5.04 4.07
C LEU A 159 -18.81 -4.65 5.50
N TYR A 160 -17.57 -4.91 5.93
CA TYR A 160 -17.10 -4.62 7.29
C TYR A 160 -16.11 -3.45 7.32
N GLU A 161 -16.35 -2.44 6.47
CA GLU A 161 -15.56 -1.22 6.47
C GLU A 161 -15.60 -0.51 7.82
N GLU A 162 -14.42 -0.10 8.31
CA GLU A 162 -14.29 0.57 9.59
C GLU A 162 -13.09 1.52 9.58
N PHE A 163 -13.26 2.70 10.21
CA PHE A 163 -12.22 3.72 10.35
C PHE A 163 -12.03 4.08 11.83
N ILE A 164 -10.90 3.67 12.41
CA ILE A 164 -10.56 3.93 13.82
C ILE A 164 -9.53 5.05 13.87
N ARG A 165 -9.91 6.19 14.46
CA ARG A 165 -9.06 7.40 14.61
C ARG A 165 -8.65 7.58 16.06
N LYS A 166 -7.34 7.73 16.31
CA LYS A 166 -6.77 7.89 17.65
C LYS A 166 -5.54 8.82 17.62
N ASN A 167 -5.14 9.38 18.77
CA ASN A 167 -3.77 9.80 18.95
C ASN A 167 -2.91 8.54 19.18
N ILE A 168 -1.68 8.55 18.70
CA ILE A 168 -0.83 7.36 18.83
C ILE A 168 -0.45 7.09 20.28
N GLU A 169 -0.31 8.12 21.11
CA GLU A 169 -0.08 7.99 22.55
C GLU A 169 -1.19 7.23 23.28
N ASP A 170 -2.45 7.37 22.81
CA ASP A 170 -3.64 6.76 23.40
C ASP A 170 -3.97 5.37 22.82
N LEU A 171 -3.10 4.82 21.93
CA LEU A 171 -3.36 3.53 21.33
C LEU A 171 -3.35 2.42 22.38
N GLU A 172 -4.36 1.60 22.36
CA GLU A 172 -4.46 0.33 23.07
C GLU A 172 -4.32 -0.84 22.08
N LEU A 173 -4.04 -2.01 22.61
CA LEU A 173 -4.07 -3.22 21.79
C LEU A 173 -5.53 -3.54 21.42
N PHE A 174 -5.74 -4.10 20.26
CA PHE A 174 -7.04 -4.65 19.93
C PHE A 174 -7.33 -5.85 20.84
N ASP A 175 -8.50 -5.88 21.48
CA ASP A 175 -8.92 -6.97 22.38
C ASP A 175 -8.96 -8.31 21.66
N LYS A 176 -9.35 -8.30 20.41
CA LYS A 176 -9.34 -9.46 19.51
C LYS A 176 -8.54 -9.14 18.27
N GLU A 177 -7.88 -10.15 17.71
CA GLU A 177 -7.21 -10.01 16.42
C GLU A 177 -8.22 -9.51 15.37
N PRO A 178 -7.99 -8.32 14.79
CA PRO A 178 -8.90 -7.81 13.75
C PRO A 178 -8.86 -8.73 12.54
N LYS A 179 -9.95 -8.80 11.79
CA LYS A 179 -10.03 -9.57 10.54
C LYS A 179 -10.01 -8.64 9.35
N GLY A 180 -9.56 -9.15 8.22
CA GLY A 180 -9.57 -8.44 6.94
C GLY A 180 -8.30 -7.63 6.70
N GLU A 181 -8.32 -6.76 5.71
CA GLU A 181 -7.20 -5.93 5.30
C GLU A 181 -7.17 -4.62 6.09
N ILE A 182 -5.98 -4.15 6.45
CA ILE A 182 -5.80 -2.92 7.21
C ILE A 182 -4.80 -2.02 6.48
N THR A 183 -5.24 -0.80 6.17
CA THR A 183 -4.36 0.30 5.78
C THR A 183 -4.21 1.24 6.97
N VAL A 184 -2.98 1.55 7.33
CA VAL A 184 -2.64 2.44 8.45
C VAL A 184 -2.15 3.76 7.90
N VAL A 185 -2.75 4.85 8.37
CA VAL A 185 -2.33 6.22 8.02
C VAL A 185 -1.89 6.94 9.28
N ILE A 186 -0.66 7.44 9.30
CA ILE A 186 -0.09 8.23 10.41
C ILE A 186 0.07 9.66 9.92
N SER A 187 -0.38 10.63 10.69
CA SER A 187 -0.29 12.05 10.31
C SER A 187 1.16 12.51 10.18
N GLU A 188 1.35 13.63 9.51
CA GLU A 188 2.56 14.45 9.59
C GLU A 188 2.85 14.87 11.04
N LYS A 189 4.04 15.39 11.31
CA LYS A 189 4.36 15.96 12.62
C LYS A 189 3.46 17.17 12.91
N LYS A 190 3.07 17.35 14.17
CA LYS A 190 2.48 18.62 14.58
C LYS A 190 3.51 19.72 14.33
N TYR A 191 3.12 20.76 13.63
CA TYR A 191 3.94 21.97 13.50
C TYR A 191 4.04 22.61 14.90
N ASP A 192 5.24 22.72 15.44
CA ASP A 192 5.51 23.65 16.52
C ASP A 192 5.38 25.07 15.96
N LYS A 193 4.32 25.78 16.33
CA LYS A 193 4.09 27.17 15.90
C LYS A 193 5.21 28.14 16.31
N ASN A 194 6.07 27.72 17.23
CA ASN A 194 7.17 28.54 17.77
C ASN A 194 8.40 28.64 16.84
N VAL A 195 8.46 27.91 15.71
CA VAL A 195 9.61 27.99 14.77
C VAL A 195 9.32 28.90 13.59
N SER A 196 8.09 29.42 13.43
CA SER A 196 7.72 30.24 12.26
C SER A 196 7.95 31.76 12.45
N GLU A 197 8.34 32.22 13.63
CA GLU A 197 8.63 33.66 13.84
C GLU A 197 10.05 34.07 13.42
N ASP A 198 11.02 33.13 13.42
CA ASP A 198 12.41 33.44 13.04
C ASP A 198 12.67 33.55 11.52
N LEU A 199 11.73 33.12 10.68
CA LEU A 199 11.91 33.22 9.22
C LEU A 199 11.27 34.45 8.57
N SER A 200 10.47 35.21 9.32
CA SER A 200 9.83 36.42 8.80
C SER A 200 10.64 37.72 8.99
N GLU A 201 11.75 37.67 9.73
CA GLU A 201 12.62 38.86 9.97
C GLU A 201 13.86 38.92 9.07
N SER A 202 14.15 37.90 8.26
CA SER A 202 15.33 37.88 7.37
C SER A 202 15.05 38.38 5.93
N ASP A 203 13.80 38.70 5.58
CA ASP A 203 13.40 39.14 4.24
C ASP A 203 12.75 40.55 4.27
N LYS A 204 13.24 41.44 5.16
CA LYS A 204 12.92 42.88 5.08
C LYS A 204 14.15 43.71 4.86
#